data_4f9f555816eb04fed6d5f1f40d79b123
#
_entry.id   4f9f555816eb04fed6d5f1f40d79b123
#
_cell.length_a   1.000
_cell.length_b   1.000
_cell.length_c   1.000
_cell.angle_alpha   90.00
_cell.angle_beta   90.00
_cell.angle_gamma   90.00
#
_symmetry.space_group_name_H-M   'P 1'
#
loop_
_entity.id
_entity.type
_entity.pdbx_description
1 polymer ?
#
loop_
_entity_poly.entity_id
_entity_poly.type
_entity_poly.pdbx_seq_one_letter_code
_entity_poly.pdbx_strand_id
1 'polypeptide(L)'
;EIASCLVGSEMCIRDRPIPVPGVMSAILISMDDKYLYLNNWLHGDMRQYDISDPHNPKLTGQVWMGGLLGKAPVINGVKIAGGPQMYQLSLDGKRMYVTTSLFSTWDNQFYPEIRTQGGAMIMIDCDVENGGMKINKDFIVDFGKEPNGPSRCHESRYPGGDCTSDIWL
;
A
#
# COMPACT_ATOMS: atom_id res chain seq x y z
N GLU A 1 -10.27 1.75 -21.14
CA GLU A 1 -8.83 2.06 -21.34
C GLU A 1 -8.11 2.39 -20.03
N ILE A 2 -8.71 3.16 -19.11
CA ILE A 2 -8.11 3.43 -17.79
C ILE A 2 -7.80 2.11 -17.06
N ALA A 3 -8.69 1.12 -17.11
CA ALA A 3 -8.50 -0.17 -16.47
C ALA A 3 -7.27 -0.92 -17.04
N SER A 4 -6.97 -0.82 -18.32
CA SER A 4 -5.80 -1.48 -18.92
C SER A 4 -4.48 -0.81 -18.54
N CYS A 5 -4.47 0.50 -18.31
CA CYS A 5 -3.30 1.21 -17.79
C CYS A 5 -3.08 0.94 -16.29
N LEU A 6 -4.16 0.75 -15.54
CA LEU A 6 -4.11 0.50 -14.09
C LEU A 6 -3.83 -0.98 -13.75
N VAL A 7 -4.33 -1.91 -14.56
CA VAL A 7 -4.17 -3.38 -14.37
C VAL A 7 -2.85 -3.90 -14.93
N GLY A 8 -2.10 -3.08 -15.64
CA GLY A 8 -0.95 -3.54 -16.37
C GLY A 8 0.33 -3.62 -15.59
N SER A 9 0.74 -4.69 -15.21
CA SER A 9 2.02 -5.36 -15.43
C SER A 9 2.00 -6.67 -14.67
N GLU A 10 1.74 -7.71 -15.40
CA GLU A 10 2.13 -9.04 -14.97
C GLU A 10 3.65 -9.02 -14.83
N MET A 11 4.15 -9.09 -13.60
CA MET A 11 5.58 -9.22 -13.34
C MET A 11 5.89 -10.70 -13.13
N CYS A 12 6.78 -11.22 -13.95
CA CYS A 12 7.31 -12.57 -13.76
C CYS A 12 8.17 -12.59 -12.50
N ILE A 13 7.82 -13.40 -11.53
CA ILE A 13 8.69 -13.75 -10.41
C ILE A 13 9.63 -14.86 -10.91
N ARG A 14 10.93 -14.71 -10.68
CA ARG A 14 12.01 -15.50 -11.25
C ARG A 14 11.85 -17.02 -11.11
N ASP A 15 11.09 -17.47 -10.11
CA ASP A 15 10.92 -18.89 -9.76
C ASP A 15 9.47 -19.38 -9.92
N ARG A 16 8.60 -18.61 -10.56
CA ARG A 16 7.22 -19.01 -10.83
C ARG A 16 6.95 -19.12 -12.33
N PRO A 17 6.34 -20.21 -12.77
CA PRO A 17 6.11 -20.48 -14.21
C PRO A 17 4.99 -19.60 -14.83
N ILE A 18 4.29 -18.82 -14.02
CA ILE A 18 3.20 -17.95 -14.44
C ILE A 18 3.37 -16.53 -13.89
N PRO A 19 2.92 -15.51 -14.63
CA PRO A 19 2.90 -14.13 -14.14
C PRO A 19 2.11 -14.02 -12.83
N VAL A 20 2.59 -13.21 -11.89
CA VAL A 20 1.88 -12.95 -10.64
C VAL A 20 1.06 -11.68 -10.83
N PRO A 21 -0.27 -11.74 -10.66
CA PRO A 21 -1.11 -10.54 -10.74
C PRO A 21 -0.78 -9.58 -9.60
N GLY A 22 -0.97 -8.27 -9.82
CA GLY A 22 -0.76 -7.26 -8.78
C GLY A 22 -1.71 -7.41 -7.61
N VAL A 23 -2.94 -7.81 -7.88
CA VAL A 23 -4.07 -7.82 -6.94
C VAL A 23 -4.22 -6.45 -6.29
N MET A 24 -4.79 -5.54 -7.07
CA MET A 24 -5.20 -4.23 -6.57
C MET A 24 -6.36 -4.41 -5.60
N SER A 25 -6.18 -4.00 -4.36
CA SER A 25 -7.16 -4.22 -3.28
C SER A 25 -7.85 -2.94 -2.80
N ALA A 26 -7.30 -1.79 -3.13
CA ALA A 26 -7.90 -0.51 -2.79
C ALA A 26 -7.54 0.58 -3.80
N ILE A 27 -8.36 1.62 -3.86
CA ILE A 27 -8.17 2.82 -4.67
C ILE A 27 -8.61 4.03 -3.84
N LEU A 28 -7.91 5.16 -3.98
CA LEU A 28 -8.22 6.40 -3.31
C LEU A 28 -7.89 7.58 -4.22
N ILE A 29 -8.75 8.59 -4.25
CA ILE A 29 -8.54 9.84 -4.96
C ILE A 29 -8.21 10.94 -3.94
N SER A 30 -7.25 11.79 -4.23
CA SER A 30 -6.94 12.97 -3.39
C SER A 30 -8.13 13.93 -3.34
N MET A 31 -8.21 14.73 -2.27
CA MET A 31 -9.34 15.63 -2.06
C MET A 31 -9.46 16.76 -3.10
N ASP A 32 -8.39 17.03 -3.83
CA ASP A 32 -8.35 17.99 -4.94
C ASP A 32 -8.59 17.35 -6.31
N ASP A 33 -8.96 16.06 -6.34
CA ASP A 33 -9.21 15.26 -7.55
C ASP A 33 -8.03 15.18 -8.51
N LYS A 34 -6.82 15.52 -8.07
CA LYS A 34 -5.62 15.58 -8.92
C LYS A 34 -4.89 14.24 -8.99
N TYR A 35 -4.85 13.50 -7.90
CA TYR A 35 -4.09 12.25 -7.80
C TYR A 35 -4.98 11.07 -7.45
N LEU A 36 -4.70 9.95 -8.12
CA LEU A 36 -5.25 8.64 -7.80
C LEU A 36 -4.14 7.78 -7.24
N TYR A 37 -4.43 7.12 -6.13
CA TYR A 37 -3.55 6.16 -5.49
C TYR A 37 -4.13 4.77 -5.58
N LEU A 38 -3.28 3.78 -5.84
CA LEU A 38 -3.65 2.37 -5.80
C LEU A 38 -2.50 1.53 -5.25
N ASN A 39 -2.86 0.37 -4.76
CA ASN A 39 -1.91 -0.63 -4.29
C ASN A 39 -1.98 -1.90 -5.15
N ASN A 40 -0.85 -2.60 -5.21
CA ASN A 40 -0.77 -3.95 -5.75
C ASN A 40 -0.29 -4.87 -4.62
N TRP A 41 -1.25 -5.55 -3.99
CA TRP A 41 -0.99 -6.32 -2.77
C TRP A 41 0.06 -7.43 -2.96
N LEU A 42 -0.02 -8.21 -4.04
CA LEU A 42 0.96 -9.28 -4.29
C LEU A 42 2.29 -8.76 -4.83
N HIS A 43 2.28 -7.69 -5.64
CA HIS A 43 3.55 -7.08 -6.08
C HIS A 43 4.26 -6.38 -4.93
N GLY A 44 3.51 -5.74 -4.03
CA GLY A 44 4.05 -5.02 -2.89
C GLY A 44 4.36 -3.55 -3.16
N ASP A 45 3.73 -2.95 -4.18
CA ASP A 45 3.91 -1.54 -4.52
C ASP A 45 2.65 -0.71 -4.35
N MET A 46 2.87 0.56 -4.06
CA MET A 46 1.89 1.64 -4.12
C MET A 46 2.20 2.53 -5.32
N ARG A 47 1.18 2.99 -6.01
CA ARG A 47 1.32 3.88 -7.17
C ARG A 47 0.49 5.13 -7.01
N GLN A 48 1.02 6.23 -7.52
CA GLN A 48 0.33 7.51 -7.65
C GLN A 48 0.22 7.86 -9.13
N TYR A 49 -0.96 8.22 -9.55
CA TYR A 49 -1.23 8.70 -10.90
C TYR A 49 -1.75 10.13 -10.85
N ASP A 50 -1.22 11.01 -11.67
CA ASP A 50 -1.86 12.29 -12.00
C ASP A 50 -3.07 12.01 -12.90
N ILE A 51 -4.26 12.39 -12.43
CA ILE A 51 -5.55 12.22 -13.10
C ILE A 51 -6.20 13.57 -13.45
N SER A 52 -5.41 14.65 -13.51
CA SER A 52 -5.92 15.95 -13.96
C SER A 52 -6.55 15.88 -15.37
N ASP A 53 -6.06 14.95 -16.20
CA ASP A 53 -6.77 14.44 -17.37
C ASP A 53 -7.16 12.97 -17.12
N PRO A 54 -8.42 12.69 -16.74
CA PRO A 54 -8.84 11.33 -16.40
C PRO A 54 -8.83 10.35 -17.57
N HIS A 55 -8.77 10.85 -18.80
CA HIS A 55 -8.64 10.03 -20.00
C HIS A 55 -7.20 9.63 -20.31
N ASN A 56 -6.23 10.29 -19.66
CA ASN A 56 -4.80 10.04 -19.88
C ASN A 56 -4.02 10.09 -18.55
N PRO A 57 -4.28 9.16 -17.62
CA PRO A 57 -3.62 9.13 -16.33
C PRO A 57 -2.12 8.89 -16.47
N LYS A 58 -1.31 9.64 -15.72
CA LYS A 58 0.15 9.57 -15.77
C LYS A 58 0.71 9.06 -14.45
N LEU A 59 1.52 8.01 -14.51
CA LEU A 59 2.23 7.52 -13.33
C LEU A 59 3.25 8.56 -12.88
N THR A 60 3.08 9.09 -11.67
CA THR A 60 3.95 10.11 -11.08
C THR A 60 4.77 9.60 -9.91
N GLY A 61 4.34 8.53 -9.26
CA GLY A 61 5.07 7.96 -8.13
C GLY A 61 4.84 6.46 -7.97
N GLN A 62 5.89 5.76 -7.47
CA GLN A 62 5.81 4.36 -7.12
C GLN A 62 6.77 4.08 -5.96
N VAL A 63 6.30 3.36 -4.95
CA VAL A 63 7.12 2.88 -3.84
C VAL A 63 6.85 1.41 -3.56
N TRP A 64 7.86 0.69 -3.10
CA TRP A 64 7.79 -0.72 -2.75
C TRP A 64 7.81 -0.87 -1.24
N MET A 65 6.87 -1.63 -0.67
CA MET A 65 6.74 -1.75 0.77
C MET A 65 6.46 -3.16 1.28
N GLY A 66 6.57 -4.14 0.40
CA GLY A 66 6.32 -5.54 0.75
C GLY A 66 6.24 -6.41 -0.48
N GLY A 67 5.33 -7.37 -0.45
CA GLY A 67 4.96 -8.19 -1.60
C GLY A 67 5.89 -9.35 -1.91
N LEU A 68 5.51 -10.12 -2.91
CA LEU A 68 6.22 -11.34 -3.33
C LEU A 68 7.47 -11.06 -4.17
N LEU A 69 7.67 -9.82 -4.63
CA LEU A 69 8.79 -9.46 -5.51
C LEU A 69 10.12 -9.23 -4.78
N GLY A 70 10.14 -9.41 -3.46
CA GLY A 70 11.36 -9.29 -2.66
C GLY A 70 11.92 -7.86 -2.54
N LYS A 71 11.08 -6.84 -2.77
CA LYS A 71 11.46 -5.42 -2.72
C LYS A 71 11.06 -4.73 -1.39
N ALA A 72 10.71 -5.53 -0.38
CA ALA A 72 10.34 -5.01 0.93
C ALA A 72 11.50 -4.21 1.55
N PRO A 73 11.25 -2.98 2.03
CA PRO A 73 12.28 -2.21 2.74
C PRO A 73 12.49 -2.74 4.15
N VAL A 74 13.60 -2.34 4.74
CA VAL A 74 13.82 -2.41 6.18
C VAL A 74 13.69 -0.99 6.73
N ILE A 75 12.79 -0.80 7.69
CA ILE A 75 12.54 0.50 8.34
C ILE A 75 12.81 0.33 9.84
N ASN A 76 13.75 1.11 10.37
CA ASN A 76 14.16 1.03 11.79
C ASN A 76 14.47 -0.40 12.25
N GLY A 77 15.15 -1.20 11.39
CA GLY A 77 15.49 -2.59 11.67
C GLY A 77 14.36 -3.59 11.51
N VAL A 78 13.15 -3.14 11.21
CA VAL A 78 11.98 -4.00 10.96
C VAL A 78 11.89 -4.32 9.46
N LYS A 79 11.96 -5.60 9.12
CA LYS A 79 11.66 -6.08 7.78
C LYS A 79 10.13 -6.15 7.62
N ILE A 80 9.62 -5.52 6.59
CA ILE A 80 8.17 -5.49 6.34
C ILE A 80 7.72 -6.85 5.80
N ALA A 81 6.75 -7.46 6.48
CA ALA A 81 6.03 -8.65 6.04
C ALA A 81 4.65 -8.26 5.49
N GLY A 82 4.15 -9.03 4.53
CA GLY A 82 2.88 -8.74 3.87
C GLY A 82 3.01 -7.84 2.65
N GLY A 83 1.89 -7.33 2.18
CA GLY A 83 1.81 -6.39 1.05
C GLY A 83 0.90 -5.21 1.39
N PRO A 84 1.01 -4.08 0.66
CA PRO A 84 0.19 -2.89 0.91
C PRO A 84 -1.30 -3.25 0.78
N GLN A 85 -2.10 -2.89 1.78
CA GLN A 85 -3.51 -3.25 1.81
C GLN A 85 -4.40 -2.03 1.88
N MET A 86 -4.77 -1.58 3.07
CA MET A 86 -5.57 -0.38 3.24
C MET A 86 -4.67 0.82 3.50
N TYR A 87 -5.12 1.97 3.09
CA TYR A 87 -4.38 3.21 3.32
C TYR A 87 -5.30 4.39 3.55
N GLN A 88 -4.79 5.32 4.34
CA GLN A 88 -5.45 6.57 4.70
C GLN A 88 -4.57 7.73 4.30
N LEU A 89 -5.08 8.62 3.46
CA LEU A 89 -4.41 9.87 3.10
C LEU A 89 -4.70 10.93 4.16
N SER A 90 -3.68 11.71 4.54
CA SER A 90 -3.90 12.87 5.41
C SER A 90 -4.72 13.95 4.69
N LEU A 91 -5.45 14.79 5.45
CA LEU A 91 -6.31 15.82 4.87
C LEU A 91 -5.57 16.84 3.99
N ASP A 92 -4.28 17.04 4.25
CA ASP A 92 -3.40 17.88 3.43
C ASP A 92 -2.81 17.14 2.20
N GLY A 93 -3.13 15.85 2.04
CA GLY A 93 -2.67 15.00 0.95
C GLY A 93 -1.19 14.59 1.02
N LYS A 94 -0.41 15.12 1.99
CA LYS A 94 1.06 14.98 2.00
C LYS A 94 1.58 13.71 2.63
N ARG A 95 0.74 12.96 3.36
CA ARG A 95 1.12 11.74 4.07
C ARG A 95 0.08 10.67 3.83
N MET A 96 0.56 9.47 3.58
CA MET A 96 -0.30 8.30 3.44
C MET A 96 0.15 7.23 4.43
N TYR A 97 -0.77 6.73 5.23
CA TYR A 97 -0.55 5.64 6.18
C TYR A 97 -1.07 4.34 5.59
N VAL A 98 -0.20 3.35 5.47
CA VAL A 98 -0.51 2.11 4.73
C VAL A 98 -0.27 0.91 5.63
N THR A 99 -1.26 0.02 5.71
CA THR A 99 -1.17 -1.24 6.44
C THR A 99 -0.70 -2.38 5.54
N THR A 100 -0.18 -3.46 6.13
CA THR A 100 0.42 -4.57 5.38
C THR A 100 -0.32 -5.90 5.49
N SER A 101 -1.54 -5.91 6.02
CA SER A 101 -2.32 -7.13 6.20
C SER A 101 -3.69 -7.02 5.52
N LEU A 102 -4.00 -7.97 4.67
CA LEU A 102 -5.31 -8.10 4.05
C LEU A 102 -6.28 -8.82 4.99
N PHE A 103 -6.11 -10.12 5.16
CA PHE A 103 -6.77 -10.93 6.16
C PHE A 103 -6.05 -12.27 6.35
N SER A 104 -6.15 -12.84 7.53
CA SER A 104 -5.28 -13.92 7.99
C SER A 104 -5.23 -15.13 7.06
N THR A 105 -6.35 -15.52 6.46
CA THR A 105 -6.40 -16.70 5.59
C THR A 105 -5.53 -16.53 4.34
N TRP A 106 -5.58 -15.35 3.69
CA TRP A 106 -4.79 -15.07 2.51
C TRP A 106 -3.36 -14.67 2.85
N ASP A 107 -3.18 -13.82 3.85
CA ASP A 107 -1.84 -13.43 4.31
C ASP A 107 -1.01 -14.67 4.64
N ASN A 108 -1.60 -15.65 5.32
CA ASN A 108 -0.90 -16.88 5.70
C ASN A 108 -0.48 -17.76 4.51
N GLN A 109 -1.15 -17.64 3.37
CA GLN A 109 -0.82 -18.38 2.16
C GLN A 109 0.29 -17.69 1.35
N PHE A 110 0.20 -16.36 1.21
CA PHE A 110 1.11 -15.60 0.37
C PHE A 110 2.32 -15.07 1.13
N TYR A 111 2.16 -14.78 2.43
CA TYR A 111 3.15 -14.18 3.33
C TYR A 111 3.21 -14.97 4.65
N PRO A 112 3.66 -16.24 4.63
CA PRO A 112 3.62 -17.09 5.82
C PRO A 112 4.39 -16.51 7.02
N GLU A 113 5.41 -15.70 6.77
CA GLU A 113 6.20 -15.02 7.81
C GLU A 113 5.38 -14.04 8.66
N ILE A 114 4.28 -13.50 8.16
CA ILE A 114 3.42 -12.55 8.90
C ILE A 114 2.78 -13.19 10.15
N ARG A 115 2.74 -14.53 10.21
CA ARG A 115 2.26 -15.27 11.39
C ARG A 115 3.11 -15.02 12.63
N THR A 116 4.41 -14.87 12.44
CA THR A 116 5.39 -14.72 13.51
C THR A 116 5.95 -13.32 13.61
N GLN A 117 5.99 -12.59 12.49
CA GLN A 117 6.50 -11.23 12.45
C GLN A 117 5.43 -10.18 12.72
N GLY A 118 4.13 -10.52 12.52
CA GLY A 118 3.05 -9.54 12.55
C GLY A 118 3.01 -8.66 11.31
N GLY A 119 2.01 -7.79 11.24
CA GLY A 119 1.90 -6.75 10.24
C GLY A 119 2.59 -5.45 10.67
N ALA A 120 2.58 -4.48 9.77
CA ALA A 120 3.08 -3.14 10.05
C ALA A 120 2.15 -2.08 9.48
N MET A 121 2.24 -0.86 10.01
CA MET A 121 1.75 0.34 9.36
C MET A 121 2.94 1.25 9.07
N ILE A 122 3.07 1.70 7.84
CA ILE A 122 4.14 2.60 7.42
C ILE A 122 3.56 3.89 6.85
N MET A 123 4.39 4.92 6.78
CA MET A 123 4.02 6.21 6.22
C MET A 123 4.76 6.45 4.90
N ILE A 124 4.04 7.01 3.94
CA ILE A 124 4.56 7.47 2.65
C ILE A 124 4.39 8.98 2.60
N ASP A 125 5.46 9.70 2.31
CA ASP A 125 5.44 11.12 1.99
C ASP A 125 5.00 11.26 0.52
N CYS A 126 3.96 12.08 0.27
CA CYS A 126 3.39 12.33 -1.05
C CYS A 126 3.68 13.78 -1.47
N ASP A 127 4.24 13.96 -2.66
CA ASP A 127 4.37 15.28 -3.28
C ASP A 127 3.06 15.63 -3.99
N VAL A 128 2.33 16.60 -3.43
CA VAL A 128 1.02 17.03 -3.95
C VAL A 128 1.14 18.10 -5.01
N GLU A 129 2.32 18.69 -5.20
CA GLU A 129 2.55 19.75 -6.19
C GLU A 129 3.03 19.17 -7.53
N ASN A 130 4.07 18.34 -7.47
CA ASN A 130 4.77 17.83 -8.65
C ASN A 130 4.49 16.35 -8.93
N GLY A 131 3.85 15.66 -7.99
CA GLY A 131 3.74 14.21 -7.99
C GLY A 131 5.00 13.54 -7.48
N GLY A 132 4.84 12.36 -6.97
CA GLY A 132 5.91 11.56 -6.38
C GLY A 132 5.54 10.99 -5.02
N MET A 133 6.16 9.88 -4.68
CA MET A 133 6.00 9.21 -3.40
C MET A 133 7.34 8.74 -2.85
N LYS A 134 7.50 8.78 -1.53
CA LYS A 134 8.69 8.29 -0.83
C LYS A 134 8.30 7.65 0.49
N ILE A 135 8.86 6.48 0.78
CA ILE A 135 8.68 5.88 2.10
C ILE A 135 9.38 6.73 3.15
N ASN A 136 8.63 7.12 4.17
CA ASN A 136 9.19 7.76 5.34
C ASN A 136 9.89 6.72 6.21
N LYS A 137 11.20 6.89 6.40
CA LYS A 137 12.02 5.92 7.14
C LYS A 137 11.99 6.12 8.66
N ASP A 138 11.39 7.22 9.11
CA ASP A 138 11.32 7.58 10.53
C ASP A 138 10.01 7.14 11.18
N PHE A 139 9.06 6.59 10.39
CA PHE A 139 7.76 6.16 10.86
C PHE A 139 7.50 4.68 10.54
N ILE A 140 7.23 3.90 11.58
CA ILE A 140 6.70 2.54 11.50
C ILE A 140 5.97 2.20 12.79
N VAL A 141 4.80 1.57 12.66
CA VAL A 141 4.14 0.86 13.77
C VAL A 141 4.32 -0.63 13.48
N ASP A 142 5.04 -1.30 14.38
CA ASP A 142 5.35 -2.73 14.30
C ASP A 142 4.39 -3.51 15.20
N PHE A 143 3.37 -4.11 14.60
CA PHE A 143 2.37 -4.93 15.31
C PHE A 143 2.91 -6.31 15.71
N GLY A 144 4.10 -6.67 15.29
CA GLY A 144 4.78 -7.87 15.75
C GLY A 144 5.22 -7.80 17.21
N LYS A 145 5.31 -6.58 17.78
CA LYS A 145 5.74 -6.33 19.16
C LYS A 145 4.60 -6.17 20.16
N GLU A 146 3.39 -6.52 19.77
CA GLU A 146 2.25 -6.45 20.68
C GLU A 146 2.41 -7.39 21.89
N PRO A 147 1.98 -6.97 23.11
CA PRO A 147 2.23 -7.72 24.35
C PRO A 147 1.67 -9.14 24.36
N ASN A 148 0.58 -9.36 23.61
CA ASN A 148 -0.10 -10.65 23.55
C ASN A 148 0.27 -11.50 22.32
N GLY A 149 1.36 -11.14 21.67
CA GLY A 149 1.87 -11.81 20.47
C GLY A 149 1.67 -11.00 19.19
N PRO A 150 2.23 -11.46 18.08
CA PRO A 150 2.15 -10.77 16.82
C PRO A 150 0.71 -10.53 16.38
N SER A 151 0.38 -9.30 16.05
CA SER A 151 -0.93 -8.89 15.55
C SER A 151 -0.84 -8.28 14.15
N ARG A 152 -1.98 -7.94 13.57
CA ARG A 152 -2.08 -7.42 12.21
C ARG A 152 -3.06 -6.27 12.18
N CYS A 153 -2.70 -5.20 11.50
CA CYS A 153 -3.59 -4.09 11.23
C CYS A 153 -4.13 -4.23 9.80
N HIS A 154 -5.44 -4.39 9.67
CA HIS A 154 -6.09 -4.40 8.36
C HIS A 154 -6.18 -2.99 7.81
N GLU A 155 -6.70 -2.06 8.62
CA GLU A 155 -6.87 -0.66 8.21
C GLU A 155 -6.64 0.31 9.39
N SER A 156 -6.42 1.56 9.05
CA SER A 156 -6.43 2.70 9.98
C SER A 156 -7.34 3.79 9.44
N ARG A 157 -8.05 4.48 10.34
CA ARG A 157 -8.97 5.55 9.97
C ARG A 157 -8.84 6.73 10.91
N TYR A 158 -9.19 7.91 10.46
CA TYR A 158 -9.36 9.05 11.35
C TYR A 158 -10.52 8.81 12.30
N PRO A 159 -10.42 9.23 13.58
CA PRO A 159 -11.54 9.23 14.49
C PRO A 159 -12.71 10.05 13.90
N GLY A 160 -13.88 9.42 13.76
CA GLY A 160 -15.05 10.05 13.14
C GLY A 160 -15.03 10.02 11.59
N GLY A 161 -13.96 9.50 11.00
CA GLY A 161 -13.82 9.39 9.56
C GLY A 161 -13.58 10.72 8.83
N ASP A 162 -13.41 10.62 7.52
CA ASP A 162 -13.30 11.77 6.62
C ASP A 162 -13.65 11.36 5.17
N CYS A 163 -13.61 12.33 4.25
CA CYS A 163 -13.93 12.11 2.83
C CYS A 163 -12.82 11.40 2.05
N THR A 164 -11.68 11.09 2.66
CA THR A 164 -10.58 10.36 2.02
C THR A 164 -10.60 8.88 2.36
N SER A 165 -11.57 8.42 3.13
CA SER A 165 -11.69 7.04 3.57
C SER A 165 -13.04 6.44 3.17
N ASP A 166 -13.03 5.16 2.83
CA ASP A 166 -14.26 4.38 2.64
C ASP A 166 -14.92 4.15 3.98
N ILE A 167 -15.81 5.06 4.36
CA ILE A 167 -16.54 4.93 5.60
C ILE A 167 -17.93 4.42 5.28
N TRP A 168 -18.16 3.22 5.72
CA TRP A 168 -19.50 2.66 5.82
C TRP A 168 -20.04 3.01 7.20
N LEU A 169 -20.80 4.07 7.28
CA LEU A 169 -21.57 4.44 8.48
C LEU A 169 -22.90 3.73 8.48
#